data_63e5757061c406ca656a4b3e22bcd715
#
_entry.id   63e5757061c406ca656a4b3e22bcd715
#
_cell.length_a   1.000
_cell.length_b   1.000
_cell.length_c   1.000
_cell.angle_alpha   90.00
_cell.angle_beta   90.00
_cell.angle_gamma   90.00
#
_symmetry.space_group_name_H-M   'P 1'
#
loop_
_entity.id
_entity.type
_entity.pdbx_description
1 polymer ?
#
loop_
_entity_poly.entity_id
_entity_poly.type
_entity_poly.pdbx_seq_one_letter_code
_entity_poly.pdbx_strand_id
1 'polypeptide(L)'
;MATLYRNFAGRRELLEALYTDEVNAVCSAAEAISGESPAARLTAWLHQFFAFGASKRHIASELLEHTDRSNPVFSESRARVIAAARPLLVAAQNAQEVREDLTLEQILDMIIAVAAIHGEPGYTGPILQTTLDGLRRPADVGSAMG
;
A
#
# COMPACT_ATOMS: atom_id res chain seq x y z
N MET A 1 -9.95 0.66 -28.08
CA MET A 1 -10.72 1.73 -27.42
C MET A 1 -12.22 1.55 -27.53
N ALA A 2 -12.75 1.35 -28.74
CA ALA A 2 -14.18 1.12 -28.92
C ALA A 2 -14.71 -0.09 -28.16
N THR A 3 -13.92 -1.16 -28.07
CA THR A 3 -14.31 -2.37 -27.34
C THR A 3 -14.46 -2.12 -25.85
N LEU A 4 -13.59 -1.28 -25.25
CA LEU A 4 -13.68 -0.93 -23.84
C LEU A 4 -14.96 -0.18 -23.54
N TYR A 5 -15.32 0.77 -24.42
CA TYR A 5 -16.55 1.56 -24.22
C TYR A 5 -17.81 0.72 -24.37
N ARG A 6 -17.76 -0.38 -25.12
CA ARG A 6 -18.90 -1.29 -25.22
C ARG A 6 -19.15 -2.06 -23.94
N ASN A 7 -18.10 -2.32 -23.16
CA ASN A 7 -18.20 -3.10 -21.93
C ASN A 7 -18.52 -2.25 -20.70
N PHE A 8 -18.39 -0.92 -20.81
CA PHE A 8 -18.59 -0.02 -19.66
C PHE A 8 -19.56 1.09 -20.07
N ALA A 9 -20.49 1.42 -19.15
CA ALA A 9 -21.52 2.41 -19.38
C ALA A 9 -20.97 3.83 -19.55
N GLY A 10 -19.70 4.06 -19.15
CA GLY A 10 -19.08 5.35 -19.31
C GLY A 10 -17.69 5.36 -18.74
N ARG A 11 -17.08 6.55 -18.74
CA ARG A 11 -15.70 6.70 -18.27
C ARG A 11 -15.55 6.39 -16.78
N ARG A 12 -16.56 6.76 -15.97
CA ARG A 12 -16.51 6.46 -14.54
C ARG A 12 -16.43 4.97 -14.27
N GLU A 13 -17.28 4.18 -14.94
CA GLU A 13 -17.29 2.74 -14.77
C GLU A 13 -15.99 2.09 -15.22
N LEU A 14 -15.41 2.61 -16.30
CA LEU A 14 -14.09 2.14 -16.76
C LEU A 14 -13.02 2.44 -15.73
N LEU A 15 -13.00 3.65 -15.19
CA LEU A 15 -12.01 4.05 -14.18
C LEU A 15 -12.18 3.25 -12.89
N GLU A 16 -13.43 2.99 -12.47
CA GLU A 16 -13.70 2.15 -11.31
C GLU A 16 -13.16 0.74 -11.52
N ALA A 17 -13.34 0.18 -12.71
CA ALA A 17 -12.83 -1.14 -13.04
C ALA A 17 -11.31 -1.19 -13.03
N LEU A 18 -10.65 -0.17 -13.59
CA LEU A 18 -9.19 -0.07 -13.58
C LEU A 18 -8.66 0.07 -12.15
N TYR A 19 -9.31 0.89 -11.34
CA TYR A 19 -8.94 1.06 -9.93
C TYR A 19 -9.08 -0.26 -9.17
N THR A 20 -10.18 -0.96 -9.37
CA THR A 20 -10.43 -2.25 -8.72
C THR A 20 -9.41 -3.30 -9.16
N ASP A 21 -9.02 -3.32 -10.44
CA ASP A 21 -8.01 -4.25 -10.93
C ASP A 21 -6.65 -4.01 -10.26
N GLU A 22 -6.26 -2.74 -10.08
CA GLU A 22 -5.02 -2.39 -9.38
C GLU A 22 -5.08 -2.84 -7.91
N VAL A 23 -6.23 -2.63 -7.26
CA VAL A 23 -6.44 -3.08 -5.88
C VAL A 23 -6.36 -4.60 -5.79
N ASN A 24 -6.99 -5.30 -6.73
CA ASN A 24 -6.93 -6.76 -6.76
C ASN A 24 -5.49 -7.27 -6.88
N ALA A 25 -4.69 -6.61 -7.70
CA ALA A 25 -3.30 -6.99 -7.91
C ALA A 25 -2.48 -6.85 -6.62
N VAL A 26 -2.63 -5.74 -5.90
CA VAL A 26 -1.86 -5.53 -4.67
C VAL A 26 -2.35 -6.44 -3.54
N CYS A 27 -3.65 -6.75 -3.48
CA CYS A 27 -4.17 -7.69 -2.51
C CYS A 27 -3.67 -9.12 -2.77
N SER A 28 -3.68 -9.54 -4.03
CA SER A 28 -3.17 -10.87 -4.40
C SER A 28 -1.68 -11.00 -4.12
N ALA A 29 -0.92 -9.92 -4.29
CA ALA A 29 0.50 -9.90 -4.02
C ALA A 29 0.81 -10.22 -2.55
N ALA A 30 -0.06 -9.84 -1.62
CA ALA A 30 0.15 -10.11 -0.20
C ALA A 30 0.19 -11.61 0.10
N GLU A 31 -0.62 -12.40 -0.61
CA GLU A 31 -0.63 -13.86 -0.44
C GLU A 31 0.55 -14.53 -1.11
N ALA A 32 1.05 -13.95 -2.20
CA ALA A 32 2.11 -14.53 -3.02
C ALA A 32 3.52 -14.06 -2.60
N ILE A 33 3.59 -13.10 -1.68
CA ILE A 33 4.86 -12.49 -1.32
C ILE A 33 5.78 -13.50 -0.64
N SER A 34 7.07 -13.43 -0.95
CA SER A 34 8.08 -14.29 -0.35
C SER A 34 9.18 -13.46 0.29
N GLY A 35 9.88 -14.06 1.24
CA GLY A 35 10.98 -13.41 1.94
C GLY A 35 11.51 -14.31 3.02
N GLU A 36 12.72 -14.05 3.46
CA GLU A 36 13.43 -14.88 4.44
C GLU A 36 12.84 -14.78 5.84
N SER A 37 12.11 -13.71 6.12
CA SER A 37 11.53 -13.46 7.44
C SER A 37 10.19 -12.78 7.29
N PRO A 38 9.35 -12.78 8.35
CA PRO A 38 8.09 -12.03 8.33
C PRO A 38 8.29 -10.54 8.03
N ALA A 39 9.32 -9.92 8.59
CA ALA A 39 9.62 -8.51 8.31
C ALA A 39 10.01 -8.31 6.85
N ALA A 40 10.80 -9.22 6.29
CA ALA A 40 11.20 -9.14 4.89
C ALA A 40 9.99 -9.24 3.95
N ARG A 41 9.04 -10.13 4.28
CA ARG A 41 7.82 -10.26 3.49
C ARG A 41 6.97 -9.00 3.57
N LEU A 42 6.81 -8.44 4.76
CA LEU A 42 6.06 -7.19 4.93
C LEU A 42 6.73 -6.06 4.14
N THR A 43 8.03 -5.91 4.25
CA THR A 43 8.78 -4.87 3.54
C THR A 43 8.64 -5.02 2.03
N ALA A 44 8.76 -6.25 1.52
CA ALA A 44 8.60 -6.52 0.09
C ALA A 44 7.20 -6.13 -0.39
N TRP A 45 6.17 -6.45 0.39
CA TRP A 45 4.81 -6.07 0.04
C TRP A 45 4.62 -4.55 0.10
N LEU A 46 5.21 -3.88 1.09
CA LEU A 46 5.11 -2.42 1.19
C LEU A 46 5.78 -1.72 0.01
N HIS A 47 6.84 -2.29 -0.56
CA HIS A 47 7.40 -1.79 -1.81
C HIS A 47 6.39 -1.87 -2.95
N GLN A 48 5.65 -2.98 -3.04
CA GLN A 48 4.61 -3.12 -4.07
C GLN A 48 3.45 -2.18 -3.80
N PHE A 49 3.08 -1.98 -2.55
CA PHE A 49 2.03 -1.04 -2.19
C PHE A 49 2.44 0.41 -2.52
N PHE A 50 3.70 0.74 -2.33
CA PHE A 50 4.23 2.05 -2.74
C PHE A 50 4.08 2.24 -4.26
N ALA A 51 4.47 1.24 -5.04
CA ALA A 51 4.35 1.29 -6.50
C ALA A 51 2.88 1.42 -6.92
N PHE A 52 1.99 0.68 -6.25
CA PHE A 52 0.55 0.79 -6.44
C PHE A 52 0.06 2.20 -6.15
N GLY A 53 0.50 2.80 -5.04
CA GLY A 53 0.11 4.17 -4.69
C GLY A 53 0.53 5.19 -5.73
N ALA A 54 1.72 5.04 -6.29
CA ALA A 54 2.21 5.92 -7.34
C ALA A 54 1.44 5.73 -8.65
N SER A 55 1.12 4.48 -9.01
CA SER A 55 0.42 4.14 -10.25
C SER A 55 -1.06 4.54 -10.17
N LYS A 56 -1.76 4.17 -9.10
CA LYS A 56 -3.20 4.41 -9.00
C LYS A 56 -3.56 5.88 -8.84
N ARG A 57 -2.59 6.72 -8.49
CA ARG A 57 -2.84 8.14 -8.27
C ARG A 57 -3.49 8.79 -9.48
N HIS A 58 -3.06 8.45 -10.68
CA HIS A 58 -3.63 8.98 -11.91
C HIS A 58 -5.07 8.49 -12.12
N ILE A 59 -5.31 7.22 -11.89
CA ILE A 59 -6.65 6.64 -12.03
C ILE A 59 -7.59 7.25 -11.00
N ALA A 60 -7.15 7.35 -9.74
CA ALA A 60 -7.95 7.91 -8.67
C ALA A 60 -8.26 9.40 -8.91
N SER A 61 -7.28 10.15 -9.39
CA SER A 61 -7.45 11.56 -9.71
C SER A 61 -8.49 11.75 -10.81
N GLU A 62 -8.39 10.98 -11.89
CA GLU A 62 -9.39 11.04 -12.96
C GLU A 62 -10.77 10.58 -12.49
N LEU A 63 -10.81 9.55 -11.67
CA LEU A 63 -12.07 9.04 -11.14
C LEU A 63 -12.78 10.10 -10.29
N LEU A 64 -12.02 10.85 -9.50
CA LEU A 64 -12.58 11.93 -8.66
C LEU A 64 -13.16 13.08 -9.48
N GLU A 65 -12.81 13.20 -10.76
CA GLU A 65 -13.46 14.15 -11.66
C GLU A 65 -14.88 13.72 -12.04
N HIS A 66 -15.20 12.43 -11.90
CA HIS A 66 -16.50 11.86 -12.26
C HIS A 66 -17.33 11.44 -11.05
N THR A 67 -16.74 11.45 -9.87
CA THR A 67 -17.40 11.09 -8.62
C THR A 67 -16.70 11.81 -7.48
N ASP A 68 -17.12 11.56 -6.23
CA ASP A 68 -16.47 12.15 -5.07
C ASP A 68 -15.88 11.08 -4.17
N ARG A 69 -15.25 11.51 -3.06
CA ARG A 69 -14.58 10.61 -2.14
C ARG A 69 -15.54 9.69 -1.39
N SER A 70 -16.85 9.95 -1.44
CA SER A 70 -17.84 9.09 -0.80
C SER A 70 -18.17 7.86 -1.64
N ASN A 71 -17.64 7.77 -2.88
CA ASN A 71 -17.87 6.59 -3.71
C ASN A 71 -17.37 5.34 -2.97
N PRO A 72 -18.24 4.31 -2.81
CA PRO A 72 -17.86 3.10 -2.08
C PRO A 72 -16.61 2.40 -2.61
N VAL A 73 -16.22 2.62 -3.87
CA VAL A 73 -15.02 1.99 -4.43
C VAL A 73 -13.78 2.33 -3.61
N PHE A 74 -13.70 3.54 -3.06
CA PHE A 74 -12.53 3.95 -2.27
C PHE A 74 -12.51 3.28 -0.90
N SER A 75 -13.63 3.29 -0.17
CA SER A 75 -13.69 2.68 1.16
C SER A 75 -13.60 1.17 1.11
N GLU A 76 -14.23 0.55 0.13
CA GLU A 76 -14.18 -0.90 -0.05
C GLU A 76 -12.77 -1.36 -0.44
N SER A 77 -12.10 -0.60 -1.31
CA SER A 77 -10.73 -0.89 -1.71
C SER A 77 -9.77 -0.78 -0.54
N ARG A 78 -9.92 0.29 0.28
CA ARG A 78 -9.10 0.46 1.47
C ARG A 78 -9.28 -0.71 2.44
N ALA A 79 -10.52 -1.12 2.67
CA ALA A 79 -10.82 -2.24 3.57
C ALA A 79 -10.18 -3.54 3.08
N ARG A 80 -10.21 -3.79 1.77
CA ARG A 80 -9.63 -4.99 1.18
C ARG A 80 -8.11 -5.01 1.30
N VAL A 81 -7.46 -3.88 1.06
CA VAL A 81 -6.00 -3.76 1.20
C VAL A 81 -5.58 -3.99 2.65
N ILE A 82 -6.30 -3.38 3.59
CA ILE A 82 -6.03 -3.57 5.01
C ILE A 82 -6.16 -5.04 5.40
N ALA A 83 -7.24 -5.69 4.96
CA ALA A 83 -7.45 -7.11 5.25
C ALA A 83 -6.34 -7.99 4.66
N ALA A 84 -5.88 -7.68 3.46
CA ALA A 84 -4.82 -8.44 2.79
C ALA A 84 -3.47 -8.28 3.49
N ALA A 85 -3.16 -7.08 3.97
CA ALA A 85 -1.87 -6.76 4.58
C ALA A 85 -1.77 -7.17 6.05
N ARG A 86 -2.90 -7.29 6.74
CA ARG A 86 -2.91 -7.56 8.18
C ARG A 86 -2.13 -8.80 8.57
N PRO A 87 -2.26 -9.96 7.90
CA PRO A 87 -1.47 -11.13 8.27
C PRO A 87 0.04 -10.90 8.18
N LEU A 88 0.49 -10.09 7.23
CA LEU A 88 1.91 -9.77 7.08
C LEU A 88 2.42 -8.96 8.26
N LEU A 89 1.66 -7.96 8.70
CA LEU A 89 2.03 -7.15 9.84
C LEU A 89 1.99 -7.97 11.13
N VAL A 90 0.93 -8.75 11.35
CA VAL A 90 0.79 -9.55 12.54
C VAL A 90 1.93 -10.55 12.66
N ALA A 91 2.30 -11.22 11.57
CA ALA A 91 3.41 -12.16 11.59
C ALA A 91 4.74 -11.48 11.94
N ALA A 92 4.99 -10.30 11.40
CA ALA A 92 6.21 -9.55 11.66
C ALA A 92 6.26 -9.05 13.11
N GLN A 93 5.14 -8.60 13.64
CA GLN A 93 5.06 -8.17 15.04
C GLN A 93 5.19 -9.35 16.01
N ASN A 94 4.56 -10.48 15.70
CA ASN A 94 4.69 -11.70 16.53
C ASN A 94 6.12 -12.23 16.53
N ALA A 95 6.84 -12.05 15.45
CA ALA A 95 8.26 -12.40 15.36
C ALA A 95 9.16 -11.36 16.07
N GLN A 96 8.58 -10.28 16.58
CA GLN A 96 9.29 -9.18 17.24
C GLN A 96 10.29 -8.47 16.32
N GLU A 97 10.02 -8.47 15.04
CA GLU A 97 10.87 -7.82 14.04
C GLU A 97 10.38 -6.42 13.69
N VAL A 98 9.09 -6.14 13.92
CA VAL A 98 8.46 -4.86 13.59
C VAL A 98 7.84 -4.28 14.86
N ARG A 99 7.94 -2.97 14.98
CA ARG A 99 7.39 -2.25 16.14
C ARG A 99 5.88 -2.42 16.23
N GLU A 100 5.37 -2.36 17.47
CA GLU A 100 3.95 -2.64 17.74
C GLU A 100 3.15 -1.37 18.04
N ASP A 101 3.80 -0.21 18.04
CA ASP A 101 3.18 1.06 18.44
C ASP A 101 2.53 1.81 17.27
N LEU A 102 2.52 1.21 16.07
CA LEU A 102 1.84 1.77 14.91
C LEU A 102 0.74 0.82 14.45
N THR A 103 -0.39 1.38 14.04
CA THR A 103 -1.43 0.59 13.40
C THR A 103 -1.08 0.35 11.94
N LEU A 104 -1.71 -0.66 11.34
CA LEU A 104 -1.54 -0.92 9.91
C LEU A 104 -1.97 0.29 9.08
N GLU A 105 -3.06 0.94 9.48
CA GLU A 105 -3.56 2.13 8.81
C GLU A 105 -2.52 3.24 8.81
N GLN A 106 -1.85 3.47 9.93
CA GLN A 106 -0.78 4.47 10.02
C GLN A 106 0.38 4.13 9.09
N ILE A 107 0.76 2.85 9.03
CA ILE A 107 1.85 2.40 8.16
C ILE A 107 1.48 2.64 6.69
N LEU A 108 0.27 2.25 6.30
CA LEU A 108 -0.18 2.43 4.91
C LEU A 108 -0.26 3.91 4.55
N ASP A 109 -0.73 4.75 5.47
CA ASP A 109 -0.82 6.19 5.24
C ASP A 109 0.57 6.82 5.05
N MET A 110 1.57 6.36 5.80
CA MET A 110 2.95 6.82 5.60
C MET A 110 3.46 6.47 4.19
N ILE A 111 3.23 5.23 3.76
CA ILE A 111 3.69 4.78 2.45
C ILE A 111 3.00 5.58 1.33
N ILE A 112 1.69 5.81 1.47
CA ILE A 112 0.94 6.61 0.49
C ILE A 112 1.46 8.04 0.47
N ALA A 113 1.77 8.62 1.61
CA ALA A 113 2.33 9.97 1.68
C ALA A 113 3.66 10.06 0.94
N VAL A 114 4.52 9.06 1.10
CA VAL A 114 5.80 9.02 0.37
C VAL A 114 5.54 8.85 -1.14
N ALA A 115 4.58 8.00 -1.51
CA ALA A 115 4.23 7.78 -2.92
C ALA A 115 3.71 9.05 -3.59
N ALA A 116 3.14 9.98 -2.82
CA ALA A 116 2.63 11.25 -3.33
C ALA A 116 3.71 12.31 -3.52
N ILE A 117 4.93 12.07 -3.05
CA ILE A 117 6.03 13.02 -3.21
C ILE A 117 6.44 13.08 -4.67
N HIS A 118 6.54 14.29 -5.21
CA HIS A 118 7.02 14.50 -6.57
C HIS A 118 8.54 14.41 -6.59
N GLY A 119 9.08 13.54 -7.47
CA GLY A 119 10.50 13.38 -7.59
C GLY A 119 10.87 12.12 -8.33
N GLU A 120 12.12 12.06 -8.73
CA GLU A 120 12.67 10.87 -9.38
C GLU A 120 12.93 9.77 -8.33
N PRO A 121 13.06 8.50 -8.76
CA PRO A 121 13.34 7.40 -7.84
C PRO A 121 14.57 7.62 -6.97
N GLY A 122 15.58 8.32 -7.48
CA GLY A 122 16.78 8.65 -6.69
C GLY A 122 16.51 9.60 -5.53
N TYR A 123 15.45 10.40 -5.63
CA TYR A 123 15.02 11.30 -4.56
C TYR A 123 14.06 10.60 -3.59
N THR A 124 13.05 9.91 -4.11
CA THR A 124 12.02 9.28 -3.27
C THR A 124 12.48 7.97 -2.66
N GLY A 125 13.41 7.26 -3.30
CA GLY A 125 13.89 5.97 -2.81
C GLY A 125 14.46 6.01 -1.40
N PRO A 126 15.40 6.93 -1.10
CA PRO A 126 15.92 7.05 0.26
C PRO A 126 14.87 7.42 1.30
N ILE A 127 13.87 8.21 0.91
CA ILE A 127 12.76 8.57 1.81
C ILE A 127 11.94 7.33 2.15
N LEU A 128 11.60 6.54 1.13
CA LEU A 128 10.88 5.29 1.32
C LEU A 128 11.69 4.34 2.20
N GLN A 129 12.98 4.19 1.91
CA GLN A 129 13.84 3.28 2.66
C GLN A 129 13.92 3.69 4.14
N THR A 130 14.03 4.99 4.41
CA THR A 130 14.04 5.50 5.78
C THR A 130 12.72 5.19 6.48
N THR A 131 11.60 5.36 5.78
CA THR A 131 10.29 5.02 6.32
C THR A 131 10.20 3.54 6.66
N LEU A 132 10.65 2.67 5.76
CA LEU A 132 10.62 1.23 5.98
C LEU A 132 11.57 0.81 7.12
N ASP A 133 12.75 1.41 7.19
CA ASP A 133 13.68 1.13 8.27
C ASP A 133 13.10 1.52 9.63
N GLY A 134 12.30 2.57 9.66
CA GLY A 134 11.62 3.01 10.87
C GLY A 134 10.56 2.05 11.40
N LEU A 135 10.13 1.09 10.59
CA LEU A 135 9.16 0.07 11.03
C LEU A 135 9.81 -1.02 11.86
N ARG A 136 11.11 -1.18 11.77
CA ARG A 136 11.80 -2.22 12.54
C ARG A 136 11.64 -1.93 14.02
N ARG A 137 11.59 -3.00 14.80
CA ARG A 137 11.55 -2.87 16.25
C ARG A 137 12.80 -2.11 16.70
N PRO A 138 12.67 -1.06 17.49
CA PRO A 138 13.84 -0.32 17.98
C PRO A 138 14.79 -1.25 18.71
N ALA A 139 16.10 -0.99 18.58
CA ALA A 139 17.09 -1.71 19.35
C ALA A 139 16.74 -1.61 20.82
N ASP A 140 16.88 -2.71 21.56
CA ASP A 140 16.53 -2.74 23.00
C ASP A 140 17.62 -2.06 23.80
N VAL A 141 17.62 -0.73 23.74
CA VAL A 141 18.61 0.11 24.42
C VAL A 141 18.50 -0.07 25.93
N GLY A 142 17.28 -0.22 26.44
CA GLY A 142 17.06 -0.47 27.85
C GLY A 142 17.72 -1.76 28.30
N SER A 143 17.57 -2.82 27.55
CA SER A 143 18.18 -4.10 27.82
C SER A 143 19.70 -4.03 27.72
N ALA A 144 20.22 -3.31 26.73
CA ALA A 144 21.65 -3.13 26.55
C ALA A 144 22.29 -2.33 27.70
N MET A 145 21.53 -1.44 28.29
CA MET A 145 22.00 -0.61 29.41
C MET A 145 21.72 -1.25 30.78
N GLY A 146 20.81 -2.16 30.78
CA GLY A 146 20.41 -2.83 32.00
C GLY A 146 21.28 -4.02 32.29
#